data_532dca90a102af9881386c1f974304ce
#
_entry.id   532dca90a102af9881386c1f974304ce
#
_cell.length_a   1.000
_cell.length_b   1.000
_cell.length_c   1.000
_cell.angle_alpha   90.00
_cell.angle_beta   90.00
_cell.angle_gamma   90.00
#
_symmetry.space_group_name_H-M   'P 1'
#
loop_
_entity.id
_entity.type
_entity.pdbx_description
1 polymer ?
#
loop_
_entity_poly.entity_id
_entity_poly.type
_entity_poly.pdbx_seq_one_letter_code
_entity_poly.pdbx_strand_id
1 'polypeptide(L)'
;MKESRIGLCLSRHFKSIQSTIFTAVAILVLSAVLIVTAVSVQYTDSAIFENSVLYTQTITKQINQNIDSYITYMDNIVSVISGSEDAQYYLFRGNPDGGHEKRLLEQFRIILKGRSDIRNIGLVCDGGNSLFNTGYSSQNPDLDLSTQEWYKKAVESKGKSILTSSHVQHVIEGERPWVITMSRGISNLVGSRVSKGAVFIDLNYSAISELCDQNSIGDKGYVFIVDQDGNIVYHPQQQQLYNELQTENIEAVMNAKTDTVTVGEGEHEKIYTISRSDKTGWTVVGCMNVAELLKSSRQAQRIYVICAAGLIILSLILSRVLARNITYPIQRLRDSMKKVQTGEFPTTDIEVSSENEIGSLTKSFNVMTHRIAELMEQNIHEQEEKRKSELKALQSQINPHFLYNTLDSIIWMAEGKKNEEVVLMTASLARLLRQSISNADELVSVGQEAEYARSYLTIQKMRYKDKLEFQIDISPAISGVKIIKLVLQPIIENAIYHGLKYKESKGFLIVRGYLEGKKAVLEVEDNGVGMDEETLSHIFEKHKVNYHSNGVGVYNVQKRLKLYYGEEYGIVYKSRKNEGTRAVITIPMETGGKL
;
A
#
# COMPACT_ATOMS: atom_id res chain seq x y z
N MET A 1 15.40 -24.15 -0.65
CA MET A 1 14.47 -23.00 -0.58
C MET A 1 15.22 -21.74 -0.99
N LYS A 2 15.04 -21.31 -2.22
CA LYS A 2 15.60 -20.01 -2.69
C LYS A 2 14.62 -18.92 -2.29
N GLU A 3 14.84 -18.31 -1.16
CA GLU A 3 14.19 -17.02 -0.85
C GLU A 3 14.55 -16.04 -1.96
N SER A 4 13.54 -15.46 -2.57
CA SER A 4 13.70 -14.60 -3.71
C SER A 4 14.60 -13.41 -3.34
N ARG A 5 15.70 -13.23 -4.08
CA ARG A 5 16.65 -12.11 -3.94
C ARG A 5 15.96 -10.73 -3.95
N ILE A 6 14.76 -10.64 -4.50
CA ILE A 6 13.91 -9.44 -4.55
C ILE A 6 13.38 -9.09 -3.15
N GLY A 7 12.96 -10.09 -2.34
CA GLY A 7 12.48 -9.84 -0.96
C GLY A 7 13.57 -9.32 -0.03
N LEU A 8 14.80 -9.82 -0.18
CA LEU A 8 15.97 -9.39 0.61
C LEU A 8 16.44 -7.97 0.23
N CYS A 9 16.31 -7.56 -1.04
CA CYS A 9 16.69 -6.22 -1.49
C CYS A 9 15.72 -5.15 -0.98
N LEU A 10 14.41 -5.43 -0.98
CA LEU A 10 13.37 -4.55 -0.45
C LEU A 10 13.46 -4.39 1.08
N SER A 11 13.75 -5.46 1.82
CA SER A 11 13.84 -5.41 3.29
C SER A 11 15.03 -4.58 3.79
N ARG A 12 16.08 -4.43 3.00
CA ARG A 12 17.29 -3.67 3.36
C ARG A 12 17.12 -2.14 3.25
N HIS A 13 16.15 -1.67 2.43
CA HIS A 13 15.91 -0.23 2.20
C HIS A 13 14.80 0.36 3.07
N PHE A 14 13.89 -0.45 3.60
CA PHE A 14 12.73 0.05 4.34
C PHE A 14 12.73 -0.42 5.78
N LYS A 15 13.00 0.49 6.71
CA LYS A 15 13.02 0.23 8.16
C LYS A 15 11.62 0.01 8.77
N SER A 16 10.54 0.21 8.03
CA SER A 16 9.16 0.12 8.51
C SER A 16 8.32 -0.78 7.63
N ILE A 17 7.54 -1.68 8.22
CA ILE A 17 6.54 -2.53 7.54
C ILE A 17 5.57 -1.67 6.74
N GLN A 18 5.16 -0.51 7.28
CA GLN A 18 4.28 0.44 6.59
C GLN A 18 4.87 0.92 5.26
N SER A 19 6.14 1.31 5.26
CA SER A 19 6.84 1.75 4.04
C SER A 19 6.99 0.59 3.04
N THR A 20 7.26 -0.62 3.52
CA THR A 20 7.40 -1.80 2.66
C THR A 20 6.09 -2.16 1.97
N ILE A 21 4.97 -2.21 2.70
CA ILE A 21 3.65 -2.49 2.13
C ILE A 21 3.25 -1.39 1.15
N PHE A 22 3.39 -0.12 1.57
CA PHE A 22 3.05 1.03 0.72
C PHE A 22 3.82 0.99 -0.61
N THR A 23 5.13 0.83 -0.58
CA THR A 23 5.95 0.83 -1.80
C THR A 23 5.73 -0.41 -2.66
N ALA A 24 5.54 -1.59 -2.08
CA ALA A 24 5.25 -2.80 -2.83
C ALA A 24 3.92 -2.69 -3.60
N VAL A 25 2.85 -2.22 -2.94
CA VAL A 25 1.54 -2.01 -3.58
C VAL A 25 1.62 -0.88 -4.61
N ALA A 26 2.30 0.23 -4.28
CA ALA A 26 2.47 1.35 -5.20
C ALA A 26 3.20 0.94 -6.49
N ILE A 27 4.29 0.18 -6.40
CA ILE A 27 5.04 -0.32 -7.57
C ILE A 27 4.18 -1.28 -8.39
N LEU A 28 3.46 -2.19 -7.74
CA LEU A 28 2.61 -3.15 -8.43
C LEU A 28 1.50 -2.45 -9.21
N VAL A 29 0.79 -1.50 -8.60
CA VAL A 29 -0.27 -0.74 -9.26
C VAL A 29 0.29 0.17 -10.35
N LEU A 30 1.40 0.86 -10.08
CA LEU A 30 2.04 1.72 -11.07
C LEU A 30 2.44 0.92 -12.32
N SER A 31 3.08 -0.24 -12.14
CA SER A 31 3.47 -1.10 -13.26
C SER A 31 2.25 -1.63 -14.03
N ALA A 32 1.19 -2.05 -13.34
CA ALA A 32 -0.04 -2.51 -13.96
C ALA A 32 -0.72 -1.41 -14.78
N VAL A 33 -0.86 -0.20 -14.21
CA VAL A 33 -1.47 0.95 -14.90
C VAL A 33 -0.64 1.36 -16.12
N LEU A 34 0.69 1.39 -16.02
CA LEU A 34 1.56 1.72 -17.14
C LEU A 34 1.44 0.70 -18.28
N ILE A 35 1.44 -0.61 -17.97
CA ILE A 35 1.29 -1.68 -18.95
C ILE A 35 -0.07 -1.56 -19.64
N VAL A 36 -1.16 -1.45 -18.87
CA VAL A 36 -2.51 -1.34 -19.43
C VAL A 36 -2.64 -0.09 -20.30
N THR A 37 -2.11 1.06 -19.86
CA THR A 37 -2.16 2.29 -20.63
C THR A 37 -1.37 2.16 -21.94
N ALA A 38 -0.17 1.60 -21.89
CA ALA A 38 0.66 1.39 -23.09
C ALA A 38 -0.03 0.46 -24.10
N VAL A 39 -0.60 -0.66 -23.64
CA VAL A 39 -1.34 -1.60 -24.49
C VAL A 39 -2.60 -0.95 -25.07
N SER A 40 -3.33 -0.17 -24.26
CA SER A 40 -4.54 0.52 -24.71
C SER A 40 -4.24 1.56 -25.78
N VAL A 41 -3.16 2.33 -25.62
CA VAL A 41 -2.72 3.31 -26.62
C VAL A 41 -2.38 2.60 -27.92
N GLN A 42 -1.54 1.58 -27.89
CA GLN A 42 -1.13 0.84 -29.08
C GLN A 42 -2.31 0.16 -29.77
N TYR A 43 -3.20 -0.46 -29.02
CA TYR A 43 -4.39 -1.09 -29.57
C TYR A 43 -5.34 -0.09 -30.22
N THR A 44 -5.56 1.08 -29.57
CA THR A 44 -6.44 2.13 -30.09
C THR A 44 -5.89 2.71 -31.40
N ASP A 45 -4.60 2.99 -31.48
CA ASP A 45 -3.97 3.50 -32.70
C ASP A 45 -4.15 2.52 -33.87
N SER A 46 -3.84 1.24 -33.64
CA SER A 46 -4.01 0.21 -34.67
C SER A 46 -5.47 0.02 -35.07
N ALA A 47 -6.39 -0.01 -34.10
CA ALA A 47 -7.80 -0.20 -34.38
C ALA A 47 -8.43 0.99 -35.13
N ILE A 48 -8.07 2.23 -34.79
CA ILE A 48 -8.54 3.43 -35.51
C ILE A 48 -8.03 3.38 -36.94
N PHE A 49 -6.74 3.07 -37.13
CA PHE A 49 -6.14 3.00 -38.47
C PHE A 49 -6.82 1.93 -39.34
N GLU A 50 -6.87 0.68 -38.86
CA GLU A 50 -7.46 -0.42 -39.63
C GLU A 50 -8.96 -0.20 -39.94
N ASN A 51 -9.74 0.24 -38.94
CA ASN A 51 -11.16 0.50 -39.13
C ASN A 51 -11.40 1.65 -40.11
N SER A 52 -10.58 2.71 -40.08
CA SER A 52 -10.71 3.86 -40.99
C SER A 52 -10.38 3.45 -42.43
N VAL A 53 -9.32 2.66 -42.63
CA VAL A 53 -8.98 2.11 -43.94
C VAL A 53 -10.11 1.23 -44.47
N LEU A 54 -10.60 0.28 -43.68
CA LEU A 54 -11.69 -0.63 -44.09
C LEU A 54 -12.98 0.13 -44.40
N TYR A 55 -13.33 1.12 -43.57
CA TYR A 55 -14.49 1.99 -43.81
C TYR A 55 -14.36 2.73 -45.13
N THR A 56 -13.22 3.35 -45.39
CA THR A 56 -12.98 4.09 -46.64
C THR A 56 -12.98 3.16 -47.85
N GLN A 57 -12.38 1.97 -47.76
CA GLN A 57 -12.45 0.98 -48.85
C GLN A 57 -13.91 0.61 -49.16
N THR A 58 -14.73 0.40 -48.11
CA THR A 58 -16.14 0.05 -48.29
C THR A 58 -16.91 1.17 -49.00
N ILE A 59 -16.72 2.41 -48.57
CA ILE A 59 -17.34 3.60 -49.20
C ILE A 59 -16.87 3.75 -50.64
N THR A 60 -15.55 3.70 -50.89
CA THR A 60 -14.96 3.82 -52.20
C THR A 60 -15.54 2.79 -53.17
N LYS A 61 -15.67 1.55 -52.73
CA LYS A 61 -16.29 0.46 -53.50
C LYS A 61 -17.77 0.70 -53.78
N GLN A 62 -18.52 1.19 -52.79
CA GLN A 62 -19.93 1.53 -52.95
C GLN A 62 -20.14 2.67 -53.94
N ILE A 63 -19.31 3.73 -53.87
CA ILE A 63 -19.35 4.84 -54.82
C ILE A 63 -19.07 4.31 -56.22
N ASN A 64 -18.04 3.47 -56.38
CA ASN A 64 -17.72 2.88 -57.68
C ASN A 64 -18.91 2.08 -58.26
N GLN A 65 -19.57 1.27 -57.45
CA GLN A 65 -20.77 0.52 -57.84
C GLN A 65 -21.96 1.44 -58.23
N ASN A 66 -22.15 2.54 -57.50
CA ASN A 66 -23.16 3.54 -57.81
C ASN A 66 -22.88 4.21 -59.16
N ILE A 67 -21.61 4.59 -59.40
CA ILE A 67 -21.15 5.13 -60.68
C ILE A 67 -21.36 4.14 -61.81
N ASP A 68 -20.96 2.88 -61.63
CA ASP A 68 -21.17 1.81 -62.62
C ASP A 68 -22.66 1.62 -62.95
N SER A 69 -23.52 1.69 -61.97
CA SER A 69 -24.97 1.61 -62.17
C SER A 69 -25.53 2.83 -62.93
N TYR A 70 -25.05 4.00 -62.54
CA TYR A 70 -25.41 5.25 -63.21
C TYR A 70 -24.97 5.26 -64.68
N ILE A 71 -23.72 4.91 -64.95
CA ILE A 71 -23.16 4.86 -66.32
C ILE A 71 -23.87 3.79 -67.16
N THR A 72 -24.21 2.63 -66.57
CA THR A 72 -24.97 1.58 -67.24
C THR A 72 -26.36 2.10 -67.67
N TYR A 73 -27.00 2.87 -66.79
CA TYR A 73 -28.30 3.46 -67.13
C TYR A 73 -28.17 4.46 -68.27
N MET A 74 -27.12 5.29 -68.30
CA MET A 74 -26.84 6.23 -69.39
C MET A 74 -26.53 5.50 -70.71
N ASP A 75 -25.76 4.41 -70.62
CA ASP A 75 -25.48 3.57 -71.79
C ASP A 75 -26.74 2.95 -72.40
N ASN A 76 -27.75 2.60 -71.59
CA ASN A 76 -29.04 2.16 -72.07
C ASN A 76 -29.77 3.26 -72.83
N ILE A 77 -29.72 4.52 -72.34
CA ILE A 77 -30.33 5.67 -73.10
C ILE A 77 -29.66 5.87 -74.46
N VAL A 78 -28.30 5.90 -74.45
CA VAL A 78 -27.53 6.02 -75.71
C VAL A 78 -27.85 4.85 -76.65
N SER A 79 -28.01 3.62 -76.11
CA SER A 79 -28.33 2.44 -76.90
C SER A 79 -29.72 2.54 -77.58
N VAL A 80 -30.72 3.01 -76.81
CA VAL A 80 -32.08 3.21 -77.34
C VAL A 80 -32.07 4.24 -78.45
N ILE A 81 -31.38 5.37 -78.26
CA ILE A 81 -31.28 6.42 -79.29
C ILE A 81 -30.56 5.89 -80.54
N SER A 82 -29.40 5.25 -80.36
CA SER A 82 -28.58 4.75 -81.45
C SER A 82 -29.26 3.66 -82.30
N GLY A 83 -30.13 2.86 -81.65
CA GLY A 83 -30.87 1.79 -82.26
C GLY A 83 -32.23 2.27 -82.83
N SER A 84 -32.66 3.50 -82.65
CA SER A 84 -33.95 4.01 -83.11
C SER A 84 -33.98 4.09 -84.66
N GLU A 85 -35.14 3.77 -85.18
CA GLU A 85 -35.34 3.87 -86.61
C GLU A 85 -35.12 5.33 -87.15
N ASP A 86 -35.51 6.31 -86.37
CA ASP A 86 -35.37 7.72 -86.70
C ASP A 86 -33.87 8.12 -86.76
N ALA A 87 -33.00 7.62 -85.87
CA ALA A 87 -31.56 7.89 -85.93
C ALA A 87 -30.90 7.18 -87.14
N GLN A 88 -31.35 5.99 -87.48
CA GLN A 88 -30.85 5.24 -88.63
C GLN A 88 -31.24 5.94 -89.94
N TYR A 89 -32.49 6.42 -90.06
CA TYR A 89 -32.92 7.19 -91.25
C TYR A 89 -32.19 8.53 -91.37
N TYR A 90 -32.04 9.28 -90.26
CA TYR A 90 -31.35 10.56 -90.26
C TYR A 90 -29.88 10.43 -90.74
N LEU A 91 -29.21 9.41 -90.27
CA LEU A 91 -27.78 9.22 -90.58
C LEU A 91 -27.51 8.57 -91.94
N PHE A 92 -28.33 7.61 -92.40
CA PHE A 92 -27.99 6.75 -93.55
C PHE A 92 -28.86 6.89 -94.75
N ARG A 93 -30.09 7.40 -94.63
CA ARG A 93 -31.04 7.46 -95.74
C ARG A 93 -31.44 8.87 -96.19
N GLY A 94 -31.05 9.84 -95.41
CA GLY A 94 -31.53 11.24 -95.63
C GLY A 94 -32.90 11.45 -95.01
N ASN A 95 -33.30 12.69 -94.81
CA ASN A 95 -34.55 13.07 -94.18
C ASN A 95 -35.35 14.03 -95.13
N PRO A 96 -35.90 13.55 -96.26
CA PRO A 96 -36.52 14.39 -97.31
C PRO A 96 -37.71 15.19 -96.76
N ASP A 97 -38.44 14.67 -95.78
CA ASP A 97 -39.66 15.28 -95.20
C ASP A 97 -39.45 15.95 -93.85
N GLY A 98 -38.25 15.95 -93.25
CA GLY A 98 -37.94 16.48 -91.91
C GLY A 98 -38.67 15.77 -90.76
N GLY A 99 -39.38 14.66 -91.02
CA GLY A 99 -40.16 13.97 -90.00
C GLY A 99 -39.36 13.21 -88.98
N HIS A 100 -38.26 12.58 -89.41
CA HIS A 100 -37.38 11.85 -88.53
C HIS A 100 -36.60 12.77 -87.57
N GLU A 101 -36.16 13.90 -88.11
CA GLU A 101 -35.49 14.92 -87.30
C GLU A 101 -36.40 15.47 -86.18
N LYS A 102 -37.66 15.83 -86.53
CA LYS A 102 -38.59 16.31 -85.53
C LYS A 102 -38.87 15.27 -84.40
N ARG A 103 -39.00 13.99 -84.75
CA ARG A 103 -39.19 12.95 -83.78
C ARG A 103 -37.98 12.73 -82.87
N LEU A 104 -36.78 12.79 -83.44
CA LEU A 104 -35.52 12.73 -82.65
C LEU A 104 -35.44 13.91 -81.69
N LEU A 105 -35.65 15.13 -82.14
CA LEU A 105 -35.65 16.33 -81.32
C LEU A 105 -36.71 16.22 -80.18
N GLU A 106 -37.89 15.67 -80.48
CA GLU A 106 -38.90 15.45 -79.43
C GLU A 106 -38.47 14.37 -78.46
N GLN A 107 -37.86 13.27 -78.87
CA GLN A 107 -37.26 12.26 -78.00
C GLN A 107 -36.18 12.90 -77.10
N PHE A 108 -35.28 13.68 -77.61
CA PHE A 108 -34.26 14.40 -76.89
C PHE A 108 -34.90 15.32 -75.83
N ARG A 109 -35.93 16.07 -76.25
CA ARG A 109 -36.67 16.96 -75.36
C ARG A 109 -37.33 16.21 -74.15
N ILE A 110 -37.96 15.06 -74.45
CA ILE A 110 -38.58 14.21 -73.39
C ILE A 110 -37.55 13.73 -72.42
N ILE A 111 -36.41 13.23 -72.91
CA ILE A 111 -35.30 12.74 -72.03
C ILE A 111 -34.78 13.90 -71.20
N LEU A 112 -34.46 15.06 -71.79
CA LEU A 112 -33.96 16.20 -71.03
C LEU A 112 -34.93 16.79 -70.03
N LYS A 113 -36.25 16.75 -70.29
CA LYS A 113 -37.26 17.17 -69.33
C LYS A 113 -37.35 16.20 -68.08
N GLY A 114 -37.07 14.92 -68.30
CA GLY A 114 -37.12 13.91 -67.24
C GLY A 114 -35.82 13.74 -66.53
N ARG A 115 -34.69 14.37 -67.01
CA ARG A 115 -33.34 14.10 -66.52
C ARG A 115 -32.53 15.37 -66.39
N SER A 116 -32.44 15.93 -65.18
CA SER A 116 -31.66 17.17 -64.92
C SER A 116 -30.14 16.95 -64.93
N ASP A 117 -29.73 15.69 -64.84
CA ASP A 117 -28.33 15.25 -64.84
C ASP A 117 -27.75 15.12 -66.27
N ILE A 118 -28.59 15.23 -67.36
CA ILE A 118 -28.15 15.28 -68.71
C ILE A 118 -28.21 16.71 -69.17
N ARG A 119 -27.07 17.28 -69.69
CA ARG A 119 -26.97 18.60 -70.15
C ARG A 119 -27.36 18.73 -71.63
N ASN A 120 -26.82 17.88 -72.48
CA ASN A 120 -27.05 17.87 -73.92
C ASN A 120 -27.23 16.43 -74.43
N ILE A 121 -27.99 16.28 -75.48
CA ILE A 121 -28.12 15.03 -76.25
C ILE A 121 -28.04 15.42 -77.73
N GLY A 122 -27.25 14.65 -78.47
CA GLY A 122 -27.19 14.92 -79.88
C GLY A 122 -26.68 13.78 -80.76
N LEU A 123 -26.84 13.98 -82.06
CA LEU A 123 -26.29 13.15 -83.13
C LEU A 123 -25.38 13.98 -83.98
N VAL A 124 -24.21 13.44 -84.35
CA VAL A 124 -23.25 14.04 -85.22
C VAL A 124 -23.01 13.11 -86.41
N CYS A 125 -23.19 13.62 -87.63
CA CYS A 125 -22.94 12.87 -88.84
C CYS A 125 -21.50 13.04 -89.36
N ASP A 126 -21.05 12.07 -90.13
CA ASP A 126 -19.81 12.18 -90.90
C ASP A 126 -19.98 13.29 -91.94
N GLY A 127 -19.18 14.37 -91.87
CA GLY A 127 -19.34 15.57 -92.69
C GLY A 127 -19.81 16.79 -91.90
N GLY A 128 -19.91 16.74 -90.57
CA GLY A 128 -20.10 17.85 -89.64
C GLY A 128 -21.55 18.25 -89.34
N ASN A 129 -22.54 17.73 -90.09
CA ASN A 129 -23.95 17.98 -89.76
C ASN A 129 -24.29 17.37 -88.41
N SER A 130 -24.95 18.12 -87.55
CA SER A 130 -25.31 17.71 -86.21
C SER A 130 -26.76 18.05 -85.88
N LEU A 131 -27.40 17.15 -85.08
CA LEU A 131 -28.73 17.36 -84.55
C LEU A 131 -28.64 17.19 -83.01
N PHE A 132 -28.91 18.22 -82.28
CA PHE A 132 -28.87 18.15 -80.82
C PHE A 132 -29.92 19.09 -80.18
N ASN A 133 -30.25 18.81 -78.99
CA ASN A 133 -31.18 19.62 -78.21
C ASN A 133 -30.43 20.33 -77.09
N THR A 134 -30.43 21.62 -77.12
CA THR A 134 -29.84 22.53 -76.14
C THR A 134 -30.92 23.27 -75.35
N GLY A 135 -32.20 22.91 -75.52
CA GLY A 135 -33.29 23.69 -74.98
C GLY A 135 -33.49 25.00 -75.75
N TYR A 136 -33.19 26.09 -75.09
CA TYR A 136 -33.35 27.44 -75.67
C TYR A 136 -32.03 28.12 -76.04
N SER A 137 -30.91 27.44 -75.90
CA SER A 137 -29.59 28.01 -76.14
C SER A 137 -29.16 27.80 -77.59
N SER A 138 -28.40 28.79 -78.18
CA SER A 138 -27.85 28.74 -79.54
C SER A 138 -26.65 27.79 -79.59
N GLN A 139 -26.53 27.06 -80.70
CA GLN A 139 -25.34 26.28 -81.01
C GLN A 139 -24.17 27.22 -81.28
N ASN A 140 -22.97 26.84 -80.85
CA ASN A 140 -21.75 27.53 -81.22
C ASN A 140 -21.44 27.26 -82.72
N PRO A 141 -21.55 28.27 -83.61
CA PRO A 141 -21.38 28.07 -85.04
C PRO A 141 -19.95 27.72 -85.46
N ASP A 142 -18.98 28.06 -84.60
CA ASP A 142 -17.55 27.87 -84.91
C ASP A 142 -17.06 26.45 -84.47
N LEU A 143 -17.93 25.61 -83.85
CA LEU A 143 -17.55 24.30 -83.34
C LEU A 143 -17.95 23.19 -84.29
N ASP A 144 -16.96 22.58 -84.94
CA ASP A 144 -17.15 21.34 -85.69
C ASP A 144 -17.04 20.14 -84.69
N LEU A 145 -18.18 19.51 -84.37
CA LEU A 145 -18.27 18.39 -83.47
C LEU A 145 -17.60 17.13 -84.00
N SER A 146 -17.43 16.99 -85.32
CA SER A 146 -16.76 15.84 -85.93
C SER A 146 -15.23 15.82 -85.66
N THR A 147 -14.69 16.97 -85.29
CA THR A 147 -13.26 17.13 -84.97
C THR A 147 -12.98 16.74 -83.50
N GLN A 148 -13.98 16.65 -82.66
CA GLN A 148 -13.85 16.39 -81.26
C GLN A 148 -13.30 14.98 -80.98
N GLU A 149 -12.48 14.85 -79.98
CA GLU A 149 -11.84 13.59 -79.59
C GLU A 149 -12.87 12.51 -79.28
N TRP A 150 -13.90 12.83 -78.53
CA TRP A 150 -14.96 11.92 -78.18
C TRP A 150 -15.70 11.37 -79.42
N TYR A 151 -15.90 12.17 -80.45
CA TYR A 151 -16.51 11.74 -81.70
C TYR A 151 -15.63 10.75 -82.44
N LYS A 152 -14.35 11.04 -82.61
CA LYS A 152 -13.38 10.15 -83.29
C LYS A 152 -13.29 8.80 -82.56
N LYS A 153 -13.13 8.80 -81.19
CA LYS A 153 -13.10 7.59 -80.44
C LYS A 153 -14.41 6.79 -80.52
N ALA A 154 -15.59 7.48 -80.57
CA ALA A 154 -16.87 6.80 -80.73
C ALA A 154 -17.04 6.09 -82.04
N VAL A 155 -16.68 6.75 -83.13
CA VAL A 155 -16.75 6.18 -84.50
C VAL A 155 -15.82 4.94 -84.59
N GLU A 156 -14.63 5.00 -84.02
CA GLU A 156 -13.66 3.89 -84.00
C GLU A 156 -14.08 2.74 -83.09
N SER A 157 -14.92 2.98 -82.11
CA SER A 157 -15.29 1.97 -81.04
C SER A 157 -16.18 0.84 -81.52
N LYS A 158 -16.61 0.85 -82.77
CA LYS A 158 -17.47 -0.20 -83.36
C LYS A 158 -18.79 -0.43 -82.61
N GLY A 159 -19.38 0.65 -82.13
CA GLY A 159 -20.67 0.60 -81.47
C GLY A 159 -20.60 0.32 -79.92
N LYS A 160 -19.44 0.40 -79.34
CA LYS A 160 -19.30 0.48 -77.85
C LYS A 160 -19.42 1.94 -77.45
N SER A 161 -20.00 2.14 -76.29
CA SER A 161 -20.01 3.47 -75.68
C SER A 161 -18.63 3.85 -75.12
N ILE A 162 -18.25 5.11 -75.35
CA ILE A 162 -16.99 5.69 -74.89
C ILE A 162 -17.35 6.78 -73.89
N LEU A 163 -16.60 6.82 -72.76
CA LEU A 163 -16.66 7.90 -71.79
C LEU A 163 -15.42 8.78 -71.95
N THR A 164 -15.59 10.07 -71.82
CA THR A 164 -14.47 11.03 -71.77
C THR A 164 -14.18 11.35 -70.27
N SER A 165 -12.99 11.87 -69.99
CA SER A 165 -12.71 12.60 -68.76
C SER A 165 -13.56 13.89 -68.72
N SER A 166 -13.64 14.52 -67.52
CA SER A 166 -14.34 15.80 -67.44
C SER A 166 -13.67 16.89 -68.25
N HIS A 167 -14.45 17.60 -69.00
CA HIS A 167 -13.96 18.71 -69.87
C HIS A 167 -14.99 19.83 -69.95
N VAL A 168 -14.53 20.99 -70.40
CA VAL A 168 -15.41 22.13 -70.61
C VAL A 168 -16.09 21.97 -71.97
N GLN A 169 -17.42 21.94 -71.99
CA GLN A 169 -18.21 21.84 -73.22
C GLN A 169 -18.36 23.19 -73.88
N HIS A 170 -18.17 23.20 -75.17
CA HIS A 170 -18.25 24.40 -76.01
C HIS A 170 -19.39 24.34 -77.03
N VAL A 171 -20.30 23.39 -76.95
CA VAL A 171 -21.40 23.19 -77.93
C VAL A 171 -22.38 24.33 -77.91
N ILE A 172 -22.61 24.91 -76.74
CA ILE A 172 -23.57 26.02 -76.59
C ILE A 172 -22.81 27.35 -76.57
N GLU A 173 -23.28 28.31 -77.33
CA GLU A 173 -22.70 29.64 -77.36
C GLU A 173 -22.85 30.36 -76.02
N GLY A 174 -21.75 30.86 -75.44
CA GLY A 174 -21.73 31.61 -74.18
C GLY A 174 -21.79 30.77 -72.93
N GLU A 175 -21.99 29.45 -72.99
CA GLU A 175 -21.96 28.52 -71.87
C GLU A 175 -20.73 27.62 -71.90
N ARG A 176 -20.10 27.43 -70.78
CA ARG A 176 -18.91 26.56 -70.61
C ARG A 176 -19.05 25.62 -69.43
N PRO A 177 -20.09 24.74 -69.43
CA PRO A 177 -20.26 23.80 -68.32
C PRO A 177 -19.19 22.73 -68.37
N TRP A 178 -18.80 22.24 -67.13
CA TRP A 178 -18.05 21.03 -67.02
C TRP A 178 -18.99 19.84 -67.25
N VAL A 179 -18.60 18.96 -68.18
CA VAL A 179 -19.38 17.77 -68.56
C VAL A 179 -18.47 16.55 -68.70
N ILE A 180 -19.09 15.37 -68.63
CA ILE A 180 -18.52 14.09 -69.03
C ILE A 180 -19.33 13.61 -70.20
N THR A 181 -18.70 13.45 -71.35
CA THR A 181 -19.41 13.04 -72.56
C THR A 181 -19.38 11.55 -72.75
N MET A 182 -20.56 10.94 -72.79
CA MET A 182 -20.74 9.58 -73.26
C MET A 182 -21.14 9.60 -74.74
N SER A 183 -20.39 8.90 -75.57
CA SER A 183 -20.63 8.82 -76.97
C SER A 183 -20.58 7.41 -77.56
N ARG A 184 -21.34 7.14 -78.61
CA ARG A 184 -21.40 5.84 -79.27
C ARG A 184 -21.52 6.00 -80.74
N GLY A 185 -20.64 5.33 -81.49
CA GLY A 185 -20.72 5.30 -82.95
C GLY A 185 -21.93 4.49 -83.43
N ILE A 186 -22.64 5.00 -84.39
CA ILE A 186 -23.81 4.36 -84.98
C ILE A 186 -23.42 3.72 -86.29
N SER A 187 -23.67 2.43 -86.40
CA SER A 187 -23.43 1.60 -87.60
C SER A 187 -24.73 1.32 -88.31
N ASN A 188 -24.73 1.29 -89.62
CA ASN A 188 -25.91 0.92 -90.40
C ASN A 188 -26.33 -0.54 -90.09
N LEU A 189 -27.60 -0.73 -89.67
CA LEU A 189 -28.16 -2.02 -89.38
C LEU A 189 -28.40 -2.89 -90.64
N VAL A 190 -28.46 -2.27 -91.81
CA VAL A 190 -28.71 -2.94 -93.08
C VAL A 190 -27.57 -2.62 -94.08
N GLY A 191 -26.50 -3.42 -94.09
CA GLY A 191 -25.44 -3.31 -95.08
C GLY A 191 -24.03 -3.18 -94.55
N SER A 192 -23.31 -2.04 -94.72
CA SER A 192 -21.90 -1.86 -94.32
C SER A 192 -21.77 -1.59 -92.84
N ARG A 193 -20.76 -2.20 -92.20
CA ARG A 193 -20.41 -1.97 -90.76
C ARG A 193 -19.64 -0.67 -90.53
N VAL A 194 -19.65 0.27 -91.47
CA VAL A 194 -18.96 1.57 -91.32
C VAL A 194 -19.87 2.52 -90.52
N SER A 195 -19.39 3.04 -89.45
CA SER A 195 -20.08 4.09 -88.68
C SER A 195 -20.11 5.33 -89.50
N LYS A 196 -21.29 5.98 -89.66
CA LYS A 196 -21.49 7.24 -90.30
C LYS A 196 -21.82 8.40 -89.40
N GLY A 197 -21.75 8.19 -88.11
CA GLY A 197 -21.98 9.20 -87.10
C GLY A 197 -21.91 8.67 -85.72
N ALA A 198 -22.15 9.53 -84.74
CA ALA A 198 -22.16 9.16 -83.32
C ALA A 198 -23.33 9.87 -82.61
N VAL A 199 -23.93 9.19 -81.66
CA VAL A 199 -24.77 9.77 -80.60
C VAL A 199 -23.89 10.16 -79.41
N PHE A 200 -24.18 11.30 -78.84
CA PHE A 200 -23.54 11.72 -77.61
C PHE A 200 -24.56 12.22 -76.59
N ILE A 201 -24.20 12.03 -75.30
CA ILE A 201 -24.90 12.62 -74.16
C ILE A 201 -23.83 13.28 -73.26
N ASP A 202 -24.05 14.55 -72.97
CA ASP A 202 -23.24 15.28 -71.99
C ASP A 202 -23.86 15.15 -70.60
N LEU A 203 -23.19 14.47 -69.75
CA LEU A 203 -23.56 14.28 -68.33
C LEU A 203 -23.10 15.50 -67.53
N ASN A 204 -23.98 16.04 -66.72
CA ASN A 204 -23.64 17.14 -65.83
C ASN A 204 -22.59 16.64 -64.80
N TYR A 205 -21.48 17.38 -64.67
CA TYR A 205 -20.45 17.11 -63.67
C TYR A 205 -21.01 16.98 -62.24
N SER A 206 -22.07 17.77 -61.90
CA SER A 206 -22.75 17.71 -60.61
C SER A 206 -23.34 16.34 -60.29
N ALA A 207 -23.76 15.55 -61.29
CA ALA A 207 -24.32 14.22 -61.08
C ALA A 207 -23.27 13.25 -60.53
N ILE A 208 -22.04 13.34 -60.99
CA ILE A 208 -20.92 12.55 -60.43
C ILE A 208 -20.49 13.10 -59.09
N SER A 209 -20.50 14.45 -58.94
CA SER A 209 -20.22 15.08 -57.65
C SER A 209 -21.18 14.59 -56.55
N GLU A 210 -22.48 14.57 -56.82
CA GLU A 210 -23.48 14.09 -55.87
C GLU A 210 -23.26 12.64 -55.43
N LEU A 211 -22.87 11.76 -56.38
CA LEU A 211 -22.56 10.35 -56.06
C LEU A 211 -21.34 10.22 -55.18
N CYS A 212 -20.35 11.09 -55.32
CA CYS A 212 -19.15 11.12 -54.51
C CYS A 212 -19.36 11.80 -53.16
N ASP A 213 -20.15 12.89 -53.12
CA ASP A 213 -20.37 13.72 -51.93
C ASP A 213 -21.39 13.16 -50.95
N GLN A 214 -22.30 12.24 -51.37
CA GLN A 214 -23.27 11.58 -50.51
C GLN A 214 -22.67 10.78 -49.39
N ASN A 215 -21.39 10.40 -49.51
CA ASN A 215 -20.70 9.59 -48.51
C ASN A 215 -19.38 10.30 -48.14
N SER A 216 -19.38 10.97 -46.97
CA SER A 216 -18.17 11.63 -46.49
C SER A 216 -17.16 10.62 -45.91
N ILE A 217 -15.90 10.79 -46.25
CA ILE A 217 -14.78 10.07 -45.69
C ILE A 217 -14.18 10.88 -44.53
N GLY A 218 -14.72 10.67 -43.30
CA GLY A 218 -14.31 11.47 -42.14
C GLY A 218 -14.66 12.98 -42.33
N ASP A 219 -13.99 13.86 -41.56
CA ASP A 219 -14.25 15.30 -41.60
C ASP A 219 -13.58 15.99 -42.80
N LYS A 220 -12.43 15.50 -43.25
CA LYS A 220 -11.62 16.12 -44.33
C LYS A 220 -11.23 15.18 -45.46
N GLY A 221 -11.63 13.91 -45.35
CA GLY A 221 -11.41 12.97 -46.43
C GLY A 221 -12.32 13.26 -47.61
N TYR A 222 -11.95 12.87 -48.81
CA TYR A 222 -12.67 13.08 -50.02
C TYR A 222 -12.45 11.97 -51.03
N VAL A 223 -13.23 11.96 -52.08
CA VAL A 223 -13.12 11.02 -53.19
C VAL A 223 -12.71 11.80 -54.43
N PHE A 224 -11.85 11.23 -55.25
CA PHE A 224 -11.57 11.67 -56.61
C PHE A 224 -11.58 10.48 -57.57
N ILE A 225 -11.72 10.75 -58.85
CA ILE A 225 -11.83 9.73 -59.89
C ILE A 225 -10.83 10.05 -60.98
N VAL A 226 -10.08 9.03 -61.39
CA VAL A 226 -9.18 9.13 -62.56
C VAL A 226 -9.56 8.10 -63.62
N ASP A 227 -9.28 8.43 -64.90
CA ASP A 227 -9.45 7.47 -66.00
C ASP A 227 -8.24 6.55 -66.18
N GLN A 228 -8.25 5.69 -67.18
CA GLN A 228 -7.18 4.73 -67.49
C GLN A 228 -5.86 5.42 -67.91
N ASP A 229 -5.93 6.65 -68.42
CA ASP A 229 -4.78 7.44 -68.83
C ASP A 229 -4.23 8.33 -67.72
N GLY A 230 -4.86 8.31 -66.52
CA GLY A 230 -4.48 9.11 -65.39
C GLY A 230 -5.08 10.52 -65.36
N ASN A 231 -6.03 10.83 -66.27
CA ASN A 231 -6.69 12.11 -66.25
C ASN A 231 -7.77 12.16 -65.17
N ILE A 232 -7.96 13.34 -64.57
CA ILE A 232 -8.95 13.52 -63.52
C ILE A 232 -10.34 13.60 -64.12
N VAL A 233 -11.21 12.66 -63.76
CA VAL A 233 -12.63 12.63 -64.11
C VAL A 233 -13.45 13.48 -63.14
N TYR A 234 -13.16 13.34 -61.84
CA TYR A 234 -13.81 14.08 -60.76
C TYR A 234 -12.84 14.40 -59.62
N HIS A 235 -12.92 15.61 -59.12
CA HIS A 235 -12.26 16.02 -57.90
C HIS A 235 -13.08 17.10 -57.18
N PRO A 236 -13.27 17.09 -55.85
CA PRO A 236 -14.07 18.09 -55.15
C PRO A 236 -13.49 19.51 -55.27
N GLN A 237 -12.18 19.62 -55.55
CA GLN A 237 -11.49 20.88 -55.76
C GLN A 237 -10.99 21.02 -57.21
N GLN A 238 -11.82 20.63 -58.18
CA GLN A 238 -11.47 20.58 -59.61
C GLN A 238 -10.83 21.90 -60.14
N GLN A 239 -11.34 23.06 -59.70
CA GLN A 239 -10.83 24.36 -60.13
C GLN A 239 -9.40 24.62 -59.59
N GLN A 240 -9.08 24.12 -58.40
CA GLN A 240 -7.73 24.30 -57.83
C GLN A 240 -6.71 23.42 -58.55
N LEU A 241 -7.10 22.21 -58.89
CA LEU A 241 -6.27 21.30 -59.68
C LEU A 241 -6.02 21.84 -61.11
N TYR A 242 -7.06 22.35 -61.76
CA TYR A 242 -6.94 22.95 -63.11
C TYR A 242 -5.97 24.12 -63.12
N ASN A 243 -5.87 24.84 -62.02
CA ASN A 243 -4.96 25.99 -61.90
C ASN A 243 -3.59 25.57 -61.30
N GLU A 244 -3.28 24.29 -61.21
CA GLU A 244 -2.04 23.71 -60.62
C GLU A 244 -1.76 24.14 -59.16
N LEU A 245 -2.78 24.61 -58.43
CA LEU A 245 -2.68 25.04 -57.05
C LEU A 245 -2.64 23.86 -56.08
N GLN A 246 -3.15 22.70 -56.49
CA GLN A 246 -3.06 21.42 -55.78
C GLN A 246 -2.70 20.32 -56.76
N THR A 247 -1.95 19.33 -56.27
CA THR A 247 -1.60 18.14 -57.04
C THR A 247 -1.91 16.89 -56.23
N GLU A 248 -2.51 15.90 -56.88
CA GLU A 248 -2.65 14.55 -56.35
C GLU A 248 -1.55 13.65 -56.92
N ASN A 249 -1.13 12.65 -56.16
CA ASN A 249 -0.12 11.69 -56.65
C ASN A 249 -0.80 10.61 -57.47
N ILE A 250 -1.17 10.96 -58.73
CA ILE A 250 -1.84 10.07 -59.67
C ILE A 250 -0.94 8.88 -60.04
N GLU A 251 0.37 9.12 -60.12
CA GLU A 251 1.32 8.08 -60.44
C GLU A 251 1.28 6.92 -59.41
N ALA A 252 1.18 7.27 -58.11
CA ALA A 252 1.03 6.29 -57.06
C ALA A 252 -0.27 5.47 -57.16
N VAL A 253 -1.38 6.11 -57.62
CA VAL A 253 -2.67 5.46 -57.85
C VAL A 253 -2.58 4.47 -59.01
N MET A 254 -2.01 4.92 -60.15
CA MET A 254 -1.91 4.11 -61.36
C MET A 254 -1.00 2.90 -61.19
N ASN A 255 0.12 3.08 -60.49
CA ASN A 255 1.11 2.01 -60.22
C ASN A 255 0.73 1.10 -59.04
N ALA A 256 -0.33 1.39 -58.32
CA ALA A 256 -0.75 0.63 -57.14
C ALA A 256 -1.13 -0.81 -57.49
N LYS A 257 -0.48 -1.77 -56.84
CA LYS A 257 -0.78 -3.21 -56.93
C LYS A 257 -1.79 -3.66 -55.84
N THR A 258 -2.03 -2.83 -54.84
CA THR A 258 -2.92 -3.09 -53.71
C THR A 258 -4.05 -2.08 -53.70
N ASP A 259 -5.14 -2.40 -53.02
CA ASP A 259 -6.31 -1.52 -52.89
C ASP A 259 -6.07 -0.34 -51.92
N THR A 260 -4.86 -0.25 -51.33
CA THR A 260 -4.48 0.83 -50.42
C THR A 260 -3.03 1.23 -50.67
N VAL A 261 -2.75 2.53 -50.74
CA VAL A 261 -1.41 3.08 -50.86
C VAL A 261 -1.26 4.30 -49.96
N THR A 262 -0.15 4.38 -49.26
CA THR A 262 0.21 5.55 -48.47
C THR A 262 1.14 6.46 -49.28
N VAL A 263 0.85 7.76 -49.32
CA VAL A 263 1.54 8.76 -50.12
C VAL A 263 1.88 9.98 -49.28
N GLY A 264 3.07 10.51 -49.43
CA GLY A 264 3.56 11.67 -48.67
C GLY A 264 4.26 11.26 -47.38
N GLU A 265 4.72 12.23 -46.62
CA GLU A 265 5.41 12.03 -45.33
C GLU A 265 4.92 13.02 -44.27
N GLY A 266 4.89 12.59 -43.00
CA GLY A 266 4.60 13.46 -41.87
C GLY A 266 3.19 14.02 -41.84
N GLU A 267 3.04 15.33 -41.73
CA GLU A 267 1.71 15.98 -41.65
C GLU A 267 0.92 15.95 -42.95
N HIS A 268 1.58 15.69 -44.09
CA HIS A 268 0.99 15.60 -45.43
C HIS A 268 0.80 14.15 -45.88
N GLU A 269 0.96 13.19 -45.00
CA GLU A 269 0.76 11.79 -45.30
C GLU A 269 -0.74 11.51 -45.54
N LYS A 270 -1.04 10.95 -46.71
CA LYS A 270 -2.38 10.57 -47.14
C LYS A 270 -2.45 9.08 -47.41
N ILE A 271 -3.58 8.47 -47.10
CA ILE A 271 -3.91 7.10 -47.46
C ILE A 271 -4.92 7.13 -48.58
N TYR A 272 -4.57 6.52 -49.70
CA TYR A 272 -5.46 6.31 -50.85
C TYR A 272 -6.03 4.91 -50.79
N THR A 273 -7.36 4.80 -50.85
CA THR A 273 -8.08 3.53 -51.03
C THR A 273 -8.62 3.51 -52.45
N ILE A 274 -8.33 2.46 -53.19
CA ILE A 274 -8.49 2.39 -54.64
C ILE A 274 -9.54 1.34 -54.98
N SER A 275 -10.52 1.72 -55.83
CA SER A 275 -11.49 0.79 -56.40
C SER A 275 -11.56 1.01 -57.92
N ARG A 276 -11.18 0.01 -58.70
CA ARG A 276 -11.18 0.05 -60.16
C ARG A 276 -12.48 -0.49 -60.71
N SER A 277 -13.03 0.18 -61.73
CA SER A 277 -14.21 -0.28 -62.46
C SER A 277 -13.80 -0.94 -63.77
N ASP A 278 -14.23 -2.16 -63.98
CA ASP A 278 -14.04 -2.86 -65.27
C ASP A 278 -15.01 -2.36 -66.34
N LYS A 279 -16.09 -1.67 -65.95
CA LYS A 279 -17.10 -1.13 -66.88
C LYS A 279 -16.72 0.19 -67.48
N THR A 280 -16.31 1.13 -66.64
CA THR A 280 -15.99 2.49 -67.05
C THR A 280 -14.52 2.66 -67.36
N GLY A 281 -13.65 1.75 -66.83
CA GLY A 281 -12.22 1.94 -66.84
C GLY A 281 -11.73 3.00 -65.84
N TRP A 282 -12.65 3.56 -65.05
CA TRP A 282 -12.30 4.55 -64.05
C TRP A 282 -11.78 3.93 -62.76
N THR A 283 -10.95 4.69 -62.08
CA THR A 283 -10.44 4.36 -60.79
C THR A 283 -10.97 5.36 -59.76
N VAL A 284 -11.80 4.89 -58.85
CA VAL A 284 -12.33 5.69 -57.73
C VAL A 284 -11.34 5.62 -56.59
N VAL A 285 -10.93 6.75 -56.08
CA VAL A 285 -9.91 6.87 -55.03
C VAL A 285 -10.51 7.61 -53.84
N GLY A 286 -10.58 6.94 -52.70
CA GLY A 286 -10.89 7.57 -51.41
C GLY A 286 -9.60 8.06 -50.75
N CYS A 287 -9.56 9.31 -50.38
CA CYS A 287 -8.40 9.97 -49.78
C CYS A 287 -8.65 10.27 -48.30
N MET A 288 -7.77 9.82 -47.41
CA MET A 288 -7.75 10.17 -46.00
C MET A 288 -6.44 10.81 -45.61
N ASN A 289 -6.49 11.77 -44.69
CA ASN A 289 -5.30 12.39 -44.12
C ASN A 289 -4.93 11.67 -42.81
N VAL A 290 -3.71 11.11 -42.70
CA VAL A 290 -3.21 10.41 -41.54
C VAL A 290 -3.16 11.32 -40.31
N ALA A 291 -2.82 12.61 -40.48
CA ALA A 291 -2.78 13.57 -39.37
C ALA A 291 -4.14 13.74 -38.67
N GLU A 292 -5.25 13.56 -39.41
CA GLU A 292 -6.60 13.64 -38.84
C GLU A 292 -6.96 12.39 -38.04
N LEU A 293 -6.59 11.21 -38.54
CA LEU A 293 -6.74 9.96 -37.80
C LEU A 293 -5.96 10.02 -36.47
N LEU A 294 -4.73 10.53 -36.51
CA LEU A 294 -3.90 10.71 -35.30
C LEU A 294 -4.48 11.75 -34.32
N LYS A 295 -5.25 12.74 -34.81
CA LYS A 295 -5.91 13.69 -33.92
C LYS A 295 -6.98 13.04 -33.04
N SER A 296 -7.81 12.18 -33.62
CA SER A 296 -8.81 11.40 -32.87
C SER A 296 -8.14 10.46 -31.86
N SER A 297 -7.06 9.79 -32.27
CA SER A 297 -6.25 8.95 -31.38
C SER A 297 -5.66 9.75 -30.21
N ARG A 298 -5.08 10.93 -30.47
CA ARG A 298 -4.53 11.81 -29.42
C ARG A 298 -5.58 12.24 -28.39
N GLN A 299 -6.82 12.42 -28.79
CA GLN A 299 -7.91 12.74 -27.86
C GLN A 299 -8.19 11.55 -26.93
N ALA A 300 -8.28 10.33 -27.45
CA ALA A 300 -8.43 9.11 -26.67
C ALA A 300 -7.24 8.90 -25.74
N GLN A 301 -6.00 9.09 -26.23
CA GLN A 301 -4.77 8.99 -25.43
C GLN A 301 -4.77 9.96 -24.24
N ARG A 302 -5.23 11.21 -24.42
CA ARG A 302 -5.35 12.18 -23.31
C ARG A 302 -6.29 11.67 -22.21
N ILE A 303 -7.42 11.08 -22.59
CA ILE A 303 -8.37 10.48 -21.64
C ILE A 303 -7.70 9.33 -20.87
N TYR A 304 -6.98 8.45 -21.56
CA TYR A 304 -6.25 7.35 -20.90
C TYR A 304 -5.22 7.85 -19.89
N VAL A 305 -4.45 8.89 -20.26
CA VAL A 305 -3.46 9.48 -19.34
C VAL A 305 -4.12 10.12 -18.12
N ILE A 306 -5.23 10.83 -18.30
CA ILE A 306 -5.99 11.42 -17.18
C ILE A 306 -6.55 10.33 -16.26
N CYS A 307 -7.16 9.28 -16.83
CA CYS A 307 -7.68 8.15 -16.07
C CYS A 307 -6.55 7.41 -15.34
N ALA A 308 -5.41 7.16 -16.00
CA ALA A 308 -4.24 6.55 -15.40
C ALA A 308 -3.71 7.36 -14.21
N ALA A 309 -3.58 8.69 -14.38
CA ALA A 309 -3.17 9.58 -13.29
C ALA A 309 -4.15 9.54 -12.11
N GLY A 310 -5.46 9.55 -12.36
CA GLY A 310 -6.50 9.43 -11.34
C GLY A 310 -6.41 8.10 -10.59
N LEU A 311 -6.23 6.98 -11.30
CA LEU A 311 -6.07 5.66 -10.71
C LEU A 311 -4.80 5.55 -9.86
N ILE A 312 -3.69 6.13 -10.31
CA ILE A 312 -2.44 6.17 -9.54
C ILE A 312 -2.64 6.95 -8.24
N ILE A 313 -3.23 8.15 -8.29
CA ILE A 313 -3.50 8.96 -7.10
C ILE A 313 -4.40 8.20 -6.12
N LEU A 314 -5.50 7.63 -6.62
CA LEU A 314 -6.44 6.85 -5.81
C LEU A 314 -5.75 5.65 -5.16
N SER A 315 -4.92 4.92 -5.91
CA SER A 315 -4.18 3.78 -5.39
C SER A 315 -3.15 4.16 -4.33
N LEU A 316 -2.46 5.29 -4.48
CA LEU A 316 -1.52 5.79 -3.48
C LEU A 316 -2.24 6.16 -2.18
N ILE A 317 -3.41 6.82 -2.27
CA ILE A 317 -4.24 7.13 -1.10
C ILE A 317 -4.69 5.84 -0.42
N LEU A 318 -5.26 4.89 -1.17
CA LEU A 318 -5.74 3.61 -0.66
C LEU A 318 -4.62 2.79 -0.03
N SER A 319 -3.45 2.71 -0.70
CA SER A 319 -2.27 2.03 -0.19
C SER A 319 -1.78 2.63 1.14
N ARG A 320 -1.81 3.97 1.26
CA ARG A 320 -1.45 4.65 2.52
C ARG A 320 -2.43 4.35 3.65
N VAL A 321 -3.74 4.34 3.35
CA VAL A 321 -4.78 4.01 4.34
C VAL A 321 -4.63 2.56 4.80
N LEU A 322 -4.50 1.62 3.88
CA LEU A 322 -4.32 0.20 4.19
C LEU A 322 -3.04 -0.06 4.99
N ALA A 323 -1.91 0.51 4.55
CA ALA A 323 -0.64 0.37 5.26
C ALA A 323 -0.71 0.93 6.69
N ARG A 324 -1.40 2.05 6.90
CA ARG A 324 -1.60 2.64 8.23
C ARG A 324 -2.50 1.77 9.10
N ASN A 325 -3.63 1.31 8.58
CA ASN A 325 -4.60 0.50 9.33
C ASN A 325 -4.03 -0.85 9.78
N ILE A 326 -3.11 -1.43 9.00
CA ILE A 326 -2.44 -2.69 9.37
C ILE A 326 -1.26 -2.41 10.32
N THR A 327 -0.43 -1.41 10.02
CA THR A 327 0.84 -1.24 10.73
C THR A 327 0.70 -0.53 12.06
N TYR A 328 -0.24 0.41 12.19
CA TYR A 328 -0.42 1.19 13.41
C TYR A 328 -0.79 0.33 14.64
N PRO A 329 -1.76 -0.60 14.58
CA PRO A 329 -2.05 -1.50 15.70
C PRO A 329 -0.85 -2.39 16.07
N ILE A 330 -0.13 -2.91 15.07
CA ILE A 330 1.06 -3.74 15.30
C ILE A 330 2.17 -2.96 16.02
N GLN A 331 2.38 -1.70 15.66
CA GLN A 331 3.35 -0.84 16.35
C GLN A 331 2.95 -0.59 17.80
N ARG A 332 1.68 -0.29 18.06
CA ARG A 332 1.17 -0.12 19.44
C ARG A 332 1.39 -1.39 20.28
N LEU A 333 1.07 -2.54 19.70
CA LEU A 333 1.28 -3.83 20.36
C LEU A 333 2.76 -4.09 20.66
N ARG A 334 3.66 -3.87 19.69
CA ARG A 334 5.11 -3.97 19.88
C ARG A 334 5.62 -3.08 20.99
N ASP A 335 5.15 -1.81 21.02
CA ASP A 335 5.64 -0.83 21.98
C ASP A 335 5.14 -1.16 23.40
N SER A 336 3.93 -1.70 23.53
CA SER A 336 3.43 -2.24 24.81
C SER A 336 4.17 -3.50 25.24
N MET A 337 4.49 -4.40 24.30
CA MET A 337 5.32 -5.58 24.59
C MET A 337 6.70 -5.18 25.14
N LYS A 338 7.32 -4.12 24.58
CA LYS A 338 8.60 -3.61 25.09
C LYS A 338 8.50 -3.10 26.53
N LYS A 339 7.40 -2.42 26.89
CA LYS A 339 7.16 -1.96 28.26
C LYS A 339 7.02 -3.13 29.23
N VAL A 340 6.26 -4.14 28.85
CA VAL A 340 6.13 -5.37 29.67
C VAL A 340 7.47 -6.08 29.84
N GLN A 341 8.31 -6.10 28.80
CA GLN A 341 9.66 -6.67 28.87
C GLN A 341 10.57 -5.95 29.87
N THR A 342 10.38 -4.65 30.08
CA THR A 342 11.11 -3.86 31.09
C THR A 342 10.47 -3.89 32.49
N GLY A 343 9.38 -4.66 32.65
CA GLY A 343 8.69 -4.81 33.93
C GLY A 343 7.60 -3.76 34.16
N GLU A 344 7.32 -2.92 33.19
CA GLU A 344 6.24 -1.94 33.24
C GLU A 344 4.96 -2.55 32.69
N PHE A 345 4.06 -2.98 33.57
CA PHE A 345 2.76 -3.50 33.17
C PHE A 345 1.77 -2.36 32.93
N PRO A 346 1.16 -2.25 31.74
CA PRO A 346 0.21 -1.20 31.46
C PRO A 346 -1.03 -1.36 32.32
N THR A 347 -1.46 -0.24 32.93
CA THR A 347 -2.68 -0.16 33.76
C THR A 347 -3.97 -0.16 32.94
N THR A 348 -3.86 0.06 31.64
CA THR A 348 -5.00 0.11 30.71
C THR A 348 -4.74 -0.82 29.54
N ASP A 349 -5.77 -1.56 29.13
CA ASP A 349 -5.75 -2.41 27.96
C ASP A 349 -5.44 -1.63 26.68
N ILE A 350 -4.74 -2.28 25.76
CA ILE A 350 -4.62 -1.78 24.40
C ILE A 350 -6.01 -1.89 23.76
N GLU A 351 -6.51 -0.77 23.23
CA GLU A 351 -7.79 -0.71 22.54
C GLU A 351 -7.81 -1.68 21.34
N VAL A 352 -8.79 -2.57 21.30
CA VAL A 352 -9.00 -3.51 20.19
C VAL A 352 -9.74 -2.78 19.07
N SER A 353 -9.00 -2.22 18.12
CA SER A 353 -9.55 -1.39 17.03
C SER A 353 -10.02 -2.19 15.81
N SER A 354 -9.92 -3.50 15.81
CA SER A 354 -10.34 -4.36 14.68
C SER A 354 -10.77 -5.74 15.14
N GLU A 355 -11.68 -6.38 14.41
CA GLU A 355 -12.14 -7.76 14.66
C GLU A 355 -11.34 -8.83 13.89
N ASN A 356 -10.25 -8.45 13.24
CA ASN A 356 -9.39 -9.36 12.48
C ASN A 356 -8.34 -10.04 13.38
N GLU A 357 -7.38 -10.74 12.75
CA GLU A 357 -6.29 -11.47 13.43
C GLU A 357 -5.47 -10.54 14.34
N ILE A 358 -5.28 -9.28 13.96
CA ILE A 358 -4.55 -8.28 14.75
C ILE A 358 -5.35 -7.93 16.01
N GLY A 359 -6.66 -7.78 15.90
CA GLY A 359 -7.55 -7.55 17.04
C GLY A 359 -7.58 -8.74 18.00
N SER A 360 -7.63 -9.96 17.47
CA SER A 360 -7.53 -11.20 18.27
C SER A 360 -6.18 -11.28 18.98
N LEU A 361 -5.08 -10.96 18.32
CA LEU A 361 -3.74 -10.93 18.92
C LEU A 361 -3.65 -9.88 20.03
N THR A 362 -4.21 -8.69 19.82
CA THR A 362 -4.27 -7.62 20.82
C THR A 362 -5.05 -8.06 22.05
N LYS A 363 -6.19 -8.72 21.87
CA LYS A 363 -7.01 -9.27 22.97
C LYS A 363 -6.25 -10.33 23.75
N SER A 364 -5.59 -11.24 23.05
CA SER A 364 -4.77 -12.29 23.68
C SER A 364 -3.61 -11.71 24.48
N PHE A 365 -2.97 -10.68 23.96
CA PHE A 365 -1.90 -9.96 24.63
C PHE A 365 -2.40 -9.30 25.92
N ASN A 366 -3.53 -8.58 25.88
CA ASN A 366 -4.12 -7.95 27.05
C ASN A 366 -4.41 -9.00 28.15
N VAL A 367 -5.07 -10.12 27.79
CA VAL A 367 -5.33 -11.21 28.72
C VAL A 367 -4.04 -11.77 29.35
N MET A 368 -3.02 -11.99 28.52
CA MET A 368 -1.72 -12.50 29.00
C MET A 368 -1.06 -11.50 29.96
N THR A 369 -1.07 -10.21 29.63
CA THR A 369 -0.45 -9.17 30.46
C THR A 369 -1.12 -9.05 31.81
N HIS A 370 -2.46 -9.08 31.87
CA HIS A 370 -3.22 -9.13 33.11
C HIS A 370 -2.87 -10.36 33.93
N ARG A 371 -2.79 -11.53 33.32
CA ARG A 371 -2.46 -12.77 34.04
C ARG A 371 -1.06 -12.76 34.60
N ILE A 372 -0.09 -12.19 33.87
CA ILE A 372 1.28 -12.06 34.39
C ILE A 372 1.31 -11.07 35.56
N ALA A 373 0.61 -9.94 35.48
CA ALA A 373 0.53 -8.97 36.56
C ALA A 373 -0.08 -9.60 37.84
N GLU A 374 -1.20 -10.32 37.68
CA GLU A 374 -1.85 -11.05 38.78
C GLU A 374 -0.92 -12.10 39.45
N LEU A 375 -0.23 -12.89 38.63
CA LEU A 375 0.72 -13.88 39.11
C LEU A 375 1.91 -13.24 39.84
N MET A 376 2.39 -12.09 39.38
CA MET A 376 3.45 -11.34 40.06
C MET A 376 2.99 -10.83 41.42
N GLU A 377 1.79 -10.26 41.51
CA GLU A 377 1.21 -9.80 42.78
C GLU A 377 1.01 -10.97 43.78
N GLN A 378 0.48 -12.10 43.30
CA GLN A 378 0.36 -13.31 44.11
C GLN A 378 1.73 -13.79 44.60
N ASN A 379 2.75 -13.81 43.76
CA ASN A 379 4.10 -14.25 44.16
C ASN A 379 4.71 -13.34 45.24
N ILE A 380 4.54 -12.01 45.10
CA ILE A 380 5.00 -11.05 46.12
C ILE A 380 4.29 -11.30 47.43
N HIS A 381 2.97 -11.49 47.42
CA HIS A 381 2.20 -11.76 48.62
C HIS A 381 2.62 -13.09 49.31
N GLU A 382 2.79 -14.16 48.52
CA GLU A 382 3.27 -15.45 49.05
C GLU A 382 4.67 -15.33 49.69
N GLN A 383 5.57 -14.58 49.09
CA GLN A 383 6.90 -14.34 49.65
C GLN A 383 6.85 -13.55 50.96
N GLU A 384 5.98 -12.57 51.09
CA GLU A 384 5.77 -11.83 52.32
C GLU A 384 5.21 -12.70 53.44
N GLU A 385 4.20 -13.53 53.15
CA GLU A 385 3.64 -14.48 54.14
C GLU A 385 4.66 -15.50 54.58
N LYS A 386 5.45 -16.05 53.70
CA LYS A 386 6.54 -16.96 54.02
C LYS A 386 7.57 -16.31 54.93
N ARG A 387 7.97 -15.08 54.66
CA ARG A 387 8.90 -14.29 55.48
C ARG A 387 8.35 -14.05 56.89
N LYS A 388 7.06 -13.65 57.02
CA LYS A 388 6.39 -13.47 58.33
C LYS A 388 6.36 -14.77 59.14
N SER A 389 6.05 -15.89 58.48
CA SER A 389 6.02 -17.22 59.12
C SER A 389 7.40 -17.64 59.62
N GLU A 390 8.46 -17.43 58.85
CA GLU A 390 9.83 -17.74 59.27
C GLU A 390 10.26 -16.88 60.48
N LEU A 391 9.94 -15.59 60.51
CA LEU A 391 10.22 -14.70 61.63
C LEU A 391 9.48 -15.16 62.92
N LYS A 392 8.21 -15.53 62.79
CA LYS A 392 7.40 -16.01 63.92
C LYS A 392 7.93 -17.31 64.51
N ALA A 393 8.38 -18.23 63.69
CA ALA A 393 9.00 -19.50 64.15
C ALA A 393 10.30 -19.26 64.91
N LEU A 394 11.07 -18.25 64.57
CA LEU A 394 12.31 -17.89 65.23
C LEU A 394 12.10 -17.18 66.60
N GLN A 395 10.94 -16.58 66.86
CA GLN A 395 10.58 -15.90 68.11
C GLN A 395 10.08 -16.82 69.18
N SER A 396 9.56 -18.02 68.85
CA SER A 396 8.81 -18.91 69.81
C SER A 396 9.66 -19.69 70.82
N GLN A 397 10.97 -19.39 70.94
CA GLN A 397 11.88 -20.13 71.80
C GLN A 397 12.09 -19.43 73.18
N ILE A 398 11.09 -19.45 74.07
CA ILE A 398 11.29 -19.11 75.50
C ILE A 398 11.95 -20.30 76.16
N ASN A 399 13.06 -20.07 76.86
CA ASN A 399 13.77 -21.13 77.60
C ASN A 399 13.03 -21.53 78.89
N PRO A 400 12.29 -22.67 78.92
CA PRO A 400 11.52 -23.09 80.12
C PRO A 400 12.36 -23.33 81.34
N HIS A 401 13.59 -23.77 81.12
CA HIS A 401 14.53 -24.10 82.19
C HIS A 401 14.98 -22.87 83.00
N PHE A 402 15.13 -21.71 82.34
CA PHE A 402 15.43 -20.45 83.04
C PHE A 402 14.28 -20.07 83.98
N LEU A 403 13.04 -20.29 83.61
CA LEU A 403 11.85 -19.95 84.37
C LEU A 403 11.80 -20.78 85.63
N TYR A 404 11.96 -22.12 85.54
CA TYR A 404 11.97 -23.00 86.68
C TYR A 404 13.09 -22.66 87.66
N ASN A 405 14.32 -22.49 87.18
CA ASN A 405 15.46 -22.16 88.02
C ASN A 405 15.31 -20.83 88.77
N THR A 406 14.61 -19.87 88.20
CA THR A 406 14.36 -18.55 88.82
C THR A 406 13.31 -18.69 89.93
N LEU A 407 12.24 -19.45 89.71
CA LEU A 407 11.21 -19.71 90.65
C LEU A 407 11.79 -20.51 91.89
N ASP A 408 12.63 -21.49 91.62
CA ASP A 408 13.32 -22.24 92.73
C ASP A 408 14.19 -21.29 93.55
N SER A 409 14.91 -20.38 92.92
CA SER A 409 15.73 -19.37 93.62
C SER A 409 14.90 -18.44 94.48
N ILE A 410 13.70 -18.01 94.01
CA ILE A 410 12.76 -17.22 94.78
C ILE A 410 12.27 -17.99 96.01
N ILE A 411 11.94 -19.27 95.85
CA ILE A 411 11.52 -20.16 97.00
C ILE A 411 12.63 -20.21 98.04
N TRP A 412 13.85 -20.50 97.60
CA TRP A 412 15.01 -20.59 98.53
C TRP A 412 15.26 -19.27 99.27
N MET A 413 15.11 -18.11 98.63
CA MET A 413 15.29 -16.80 99.22
C MET A 413 14.16 -16.52 100.24
N ALA A 414 12.93 -16.92 99.90
CA ALA A 414 11.79 -16.80 100.80
C ALA A 414 11.93 -17.61 102.06
N GLU A 415 12.39 -18.87 101.93
CA GLU A 415 12.73 -19.75 103.05
C GLU A 415 13.83 -19.17 103.98
N GLY A 416 14.80 -18.48 103.33
CA GLY A 416 15.89 -17.80 104.03
C GLY A 416 15.51 -16.47 104.67
N LYS A 417 14.22 -16.07 104.64
CA LYS A 417 13.68 -14.79 105.17
C LYS A 417 14.31 -13.50 104.51
N LYS A 418 14.75 -13.62 103.26
CA LYS A 418 15.34 -12.53 102.52
C LYS A 418 14.29 -11.75 101.68
N ASN A 419 13.37 -11.11 102.33
CA ASN A 419 12.16 -10.52 101.75
C ASN A 419 12.46 -9.50 100.69
N GLU A 420 13.46 -8.64 100.83
CA GLU A 420 13.84 -7.62 99.84
C GLU A 420 14.37 -8.25 98.54
N GLU A 421 15.21 -9.31 98.66
CA GLU A 421 15.73 -10.04 97.52
C GLU A 421 14.60 -10.80 96.77
N VAL A 422 13.62 -11.38 97.50
CA VAL A 422 12.43 -12.03 96.91
C VAL A 422 11.60 -11.04 96.12
N VAL A 423 11.33 -9.84 96.66
CA VAL A 423 10.55 -8.80 95.98
C VAL A 423 11.28 -8.33 94.66
N LEU A 424 12.57 -8.08 94.75
CA LEU A 424 13.37 -7.64 93.63
C LEU A 424 13.45 -8.70 92.52
N MET A 425 13.65 -9.98 92.91
CA MET A 425 13.72 -11.09 91.92
C MET A 425 12.37 -11.37 91.29
N THR A 426 11.28 -11.35 92.06
CA THR A 426 9.92 -11.51 91.50
C THR A 426 9.53 -10.36 90.58
N ALA A 427 9.85 -9.12 90.95
CA ALA A 427 9.60 -7.96 90.09
C ALA A 427 10.40 -8.02 88.78
N SER A 428 11.66 -8.49 88.83
CA SER A 428 12.52 -8.67 87.67
C SER A 428 12.00 -9.78 86.71
N LEU A 429 11.57 -10.92 87.32
CA LEU A 429 10.97 -12.02 86.60
C LEU A 429 9.65 -11.61 85.92
N ALA A 430 8.77 -10.93 86.67
CA ALA A 430 7.50 -10.42 86.10
C ALA A 430 7.72 -9.47 84.92
N ARG A 431 8.76 -8.62 84.99
CA ARG A 431 9.13 -7.75 83.81
C ARG A 431 9.57 -8.54 82.63
N LEU A 432 10.45 -9.54 82.80
CA LEU A 432 10.94 -10.41 81.72
C LEU A 432 9.79 -11.17 81.05
N LEU A 433 8.88 -11.77 81.84
CA LEU A 433 7.75 -12.57 81.36
C LEU A 433 6.75 -11.66 80.61
N ARG A 434 6.43 -10.48 81.13
CA ARG A 434 5.50 -9.55 80.47
C ARG A 434 6.01 -9.18 79.09
N GLN A 435 7.30 -9.06 78.94
CA GLN A 435 7.92 -8.67 77.65
C GLN A 435 8.01 -9.84 76.69
N SER A 436 8.29 -11.04 77.13
CA SER A 436 8.30 -12.23 76.31
C SER A 436 6.91 -12.56 75.73
N ILE A 437 5.84 -12.21 76.48
CA ILE A 437 4.45 -12.57 76.19
C ILE A 437 3.75 -11.42 75.43
N SER A 438 4.24 -10.18 75.56
CA SER A 438 3.61 -9.04 74.88
C SER A 438 3.81 -9.13 73.36
N ASN A 439 2.73 -9.46 72.66
CA ASN A 439 2.70 -9.77 71.20
C ASN A 439 2.59 -8.54 70.27
N ALA A 440 2.62 -7.31 70.81
CA ALA A 440 2.16 -6.16 70.03
C ALA A 440 3.19 -5.61 69.04
N ASP A 441 4.48 -5.64 69.33
CA ASP A 441 5.49 -5.05 68.45
C ASP A 441 6.73 -5.95 68.29
N GLU A 442 7.18 -6.15 67.05
CA GLU A 442 8.43 -6.85 66.76
C GLU A 442 9.67 -6.04 67.16
N LEU A 443 9.54 -4.74 67.26
CA LEU A 443 10.62 -3.79 67.57
C LEU A 443 10.43 -3.15 68.93
N VAL A 444 11.51 -3.06 69.69
CA VAL A 444 11.61 -2.30 70.92
C VAL A 444 12.70 -1.24 70.81
N SER A 445 12.70 -0.25 71.72
CA SER A 445 13.86 0.65 71.78
C SER A 445 15.08 -0.04 72.40
N VAL A 446 16.28 0.39 72.01
CA VAL A 446 17.54 -0.08 72.62
C VAL A 446 17.51 0.15 74.14
N GLY A 447 16.93 1.25 74.60
CA GLY A 447 16.74 1.49 76.02
C GLY A 447 15.85 0.43 76.69
N GLN A 448 14.76 -0.02 76.03
CA GLN A 448 13.90 -1.08 76.54
C GLN A 448 14.64 -2.42 76.55
N GLU A 449 15.41 -2.76 75.51
CA GLU A 449 16.21 -3.99 75.46
C GLU A 449 17.28 -4.02 76.58
N ALA A 450 17.89 -2.88 76.86
CA ALA A 450 18.81 -2.71 77.99
C ALA A 450 18.15 -2.91 79.34
N GLU A 451 16.92 -2.41 79.53
CA GLU A 451 16.15 -2.67 80.76
C GLU A 451 15.77 -4.15 80.91
N TYR A 452 15.56 -4.85 79.77
CA TYR A 452 15.36 -6.29 79.78
C TYR A 452 16.62 -7.01 80.19
N ALA A 453 17.76 -6.63 79.62
CA ALA A 453 19.07 -7.13 80.03
C ALA A 453 19.34 -6.86 81.48
N ARG A 454 19.01 -5.68 82.01
CA ARG A 454 19.13 -5.35 83.44
C ARG A 454 18.31 -6.26 84.32
N SER A 455 17.05 -6.47 83.94
CA SER A 455 16.16 -7.40 84.73
C SER A 455 16.70 -8.83 84.77
N TYR A 456 17.17 -9.30 83.59
CA TYR A 456 17.80 -10.64 83.54
C TYR A 456 19.09 -10.73 84.38
N LEU A 457 19.99 -9.75 84.24
CA LEU A 457 21.26 -9.69 84.95
C LEU A 457 21.03 -9.52 86.45
N THR A 458 19.98 -8.81 86.85
CA THR A 458 19.62 -8.70 88.31
C THR A 458 19.24 -10.06 88.85
N ILE A 459 18.44 -10.86 88.12
CA ILE A 459 18.10 -12.22 88.51
C ILE A 459 19.36 -13.07 88.60
N GLN A 460 20.24 -12.98 87.62
CA GLN A 460 21.47 -13.80 87.65
C GLN A 460 22.46 -13.34 88.74
N LYS A 461 22.60 -12.05 89.01
CA LYS A 461 23.43 -11.55 90.14
C LYS A 461 22.95 -12.08 91.47
N MET A 462 21.65 -12.10 91.70
CA MET A 462 21.11 -12.68 92.93
C MET A 462 21.36 -14.18 93.03
N ARG A 463 21.36 -14.91 91.92
CA ARG A 463 21.62 -16.36 91.89
C ARG A 463 23.11 -16.69 92.10
N TYR A 464 24.02 -15.90 91.44
CA TYR A 464 25.47 -16.14 91.56
C TYR A 464 26.13 -15.34 92.67
N LYS A 465 25.37 -14.49 93.39
CA LYS A 465 25.81 -13.66 94.53
C LYS A 465 27.09 -12.87 94.23
N ASP A 466 28.09 -12.95 95.02
CA ASP A 466 29.37 -12.22 94.98
C ASP A 466 30.21 -12.61 93.75
N LYS A 467 29.83 -13.64 92.98
CA LYS A 467 30.56 -14.10 91.78
C LYS A 467 30.21 -13.34 90.51
N LEU A 468 29.13 -12.56 90.44
CA LEU A 468 28.74 -11.80 89.23
C LEU A 468 28.53 -10.33 89.57
N GLU A 469 29.23 -9.50 88.88
CA GLU A 469 28.99 -8.08 88.82
C GLU A 469 28.70 -7.67 87.37
N PHE A 470 27.82 -6.67 87.20
CA PHE A 470 27.53 -6.19 85.87
C PHE A 470 27.34 -4.63 85.83
N GLN A 471 27.62 -4.07 84.67
CA GLN A 471 27.36 -2.64 84.38
C GLN A 471 26.65 -2.55 83.05
N ILE A 472 25.66 -1.64 82.97
CA ILE A 472 24.98 -1.32 81.72
C ILE A 472 25.08 0.17 81.52
N ASP A 473 25.72 0.54 80.37
CA ASP A 473 25.97 1.92 80.00
C ASP A 473 25.54 2.11 78.57
N ILE A 474 24.33 2.73 78.39
CA ILE A 474 23.73 2.99 77.09
C ILE A 474 23.69 4.48 76.83
N SER A 475 24.36 4.93 75.80
CA SER A 475 24.35 6.33 75.40
C SER A 475 22.92 6.82 75.06
N PRO A 476 22.52 7.97 75.59
CA PRO A 476 21.24 8.61 75.23
C PRO A 476 21.01 8.72 73.72
N ALA A 477 22.08 8.85 72.95
CA ALA A 477 22.02 9.03 71.49
C ALA A 477 21.41 7.81 70.76
N ILE A 478 21.51 6.61 71.33
CA ILE A 478 20.94 5.39 70.73
C ILE A 478 19.79 4.78 71.52
N SER A 479 19.46 5.28 72.68
CA SER A 479 18.44 4.71 73.57
C SER A 479 17.07 4.59 72.90
N GLY A 480 16.73 5.52 71.97
CA GLY A 480 15.48 5.53 71.22
C GLY A 480 15.49 4.69 69.92
N VAL A 481 16.66 4.18 69.49
CA VAL A 481 16.80 3.39 68.25
C VAL A 481 16.01 2.10 68.38
N LYS A 482 15.27 1.74 67.34
CA LYS A 482 14.46 0.55 67.33
C LYS A 482 15.30 -0.68 67.00
N ILE A 483 15.18 -1.76 67.79
CA ILE A 483 15.85 -3.04 67.63
C ILE A 483 14.84 -4.16 67.72
N ILE A 484 15.07 -5.29 67.02
CA ILE A 484 14.25 -6.49 67.19
C ILE A 484 14.38 -7.00 68.62
N LYS A 485 13.26 -7.48 69.19
CA LYS A 485 13.24 -8.01 70.58
C LYS A 485 14.21 -9.15 70.83
N LEU A 486 14.69 -9.31 72.05
CA LEU A 486 15.47 -10.43 72.53
C LEU A 486 16.80 -10.61 71.79
N VAL A 487 17.52 -9.55 71.56
CA VAL A 487 18.86 -9.55 70.94
C VAL A 487 19.94 -9.64 72.02
N LEU A 488 19.87 -8.80 73.05
CA LEU A 488 20.88 -8.79 74.13
C LEU A 488 20.81 -10.02 75.04
N GLN A 489 19.62 -10.49 75.33
CA GLN A 489 19.42 -11.57 76.27
C GLN A 489 20.17 -12.87 75.93
N PRO A 490 20.07 -13.46 74.70
CA PRO A 490 20.82 -14.68 74.35
C PRO A 490 22.35 -14.48 74.39
N ILE A 491 22.84 -13.29 74.11
CA ILE A 491 24.26 -12.96 74.16
C ILE A 491 24.76 -12.90 75.61
N ILE A 492 23.98 -12.25 76.48
CA ILE A 492 24.23 -12.16 77.90
C ILE A 492 24.13 -13.56 78.54
N GLU A 493 23.15 -14.36 78.13
CA GLU A 493 23.03 -15.74 78.56
C GLU A 493 24.31 -16.53 78.24
N ASN A 494 24.82 -16.43 77.06
CA ASN A 494 26.07 -17.08 76.68
C ASN A 494 27.27 -16.58 77.48
N ALA A 495 27.40 -15.29 77.68
CA ALA A 495 28.47 -14.73 78.52
C ALA A 495 28.45 -15.30 79.95
N ILE A 496 27.26 -15.45 80.54
CA ILE A 496 27.12 -16.01 81.91
C ILE A 496 27.36 -17.51 81.92
N TYR A 497 26.66 -18.28 81.06
CA TYR A 497 26.73 -19.74 81.11
C TYR A 497 28.03 -20.34 80.62
N HIS A 498 28.63 -19.77 79.61
CA HIS A 498 29.84 -20.27 78.96
C HIS A 498 31.08 -19.49 79.34
N GLY A 499 30.98 -18.19 79.63
CA GLY A 499 32.11 -17.36 80.05
C GLY A 499 32.35 -17.31 81.50
N LEU A 500 31.38 -16.86 82.26
CA LEU A 500 31.58 -16.53 83.69
C LEU A 500 31.34 -17.67 84.66
N LYS A 501 30.44 -18.63 84.37
CA LYS A 501 30.07 -19.73 85.24
C LYS A 501 31.27 -20.61 85.69
N TYR A 502 32.26 -20.76 84.83
CA TYR A 502 33.44 -21.59 85.03
C TYR A 502 34.64 -20.83 85.54
N LYS A 503 34.48 -19.54 85.83
CA LYS A 503 35.56 -18.71 86.41
C LYS A 503 35.60 -18.82 87.93
N GLU A 504 36.79 -19.02 88.46
CA GLU A 504 37.00 -19.10 89.92
C GLU A 504 36.96 -17.73 90.62
N SER A 505 37.43 -16.72 89.93
CA SER A 505 37.45 -15.31 90.36
C SER A 505 36.15 -14.58 90.03
N LYS A 506 35.95 -13.37 90.57
CA LYS A 506 34.78 -12.57 90.36
C LYS A 506 34.59 -12.27 88.85
N GLY A 507 33.43 -12.57 88.32
CA GLY A 507 33.04 -12.32 86.93
C GLY A 507 32.45 -10.90 86.73
N PHE A 508 32.91 -10.23 85.71
CA PHE A 508 32.39 -8.93 85.28
C PHE A 508 31.76 -9.06 83.94
N LEU A 509 30.55 -8.45 83.75
CA LEU A 509 29.86 -8.35 82.50
C LEU A 509 29.48 -6.87 82.25
N ILE A 510 29.90 -6.34 81.15
CA ILE A 510 29.63 -4.93 80.76
C ILE A 510 28.80 -4.94 79.52
N VAL A 511 27.70 -4.23 79.54
CA VAL A 511 26.91 -3.95 78.34
C VAL A 511 27.06 -2.45 78.00
N ARG A 512 27.61 -2.14 76.89
CA ARG A 512 27.75 -0.74 76.39
C ARG A 512 26.93 -0.54 75.14
N GLY A 513 26.37 0.65 74.98
CA GLY A 513 25.68 1.07 73.75
C GLY A 513 26.13 2.47 73.35
N TYR A 514 26.60 2.62 72.13
CA TYR A 514 27.12 3.90 71.62
C TYR A 514 26.87 4.07 70.11
N LEU A 515 27.01 5.31 69.63
CA LEU A 515 26.90 5.65 68.24
C LEU A 515 28.27 5.60 67.55
N GLU A 516 28.37 4.85 66.46
CA GLU A 516 29.55 4.83 65.63
C GLU A 516 29.18 5.17 64.16
N GLY A 517 29.51 6.40 63.77
CA GLY A 517 29.10 6.95 62.46
C GLY A 517 27.58 6.99 62.31
N LYS A 518 27.03 6.17 61.42
CA LYS A 518 25.57 6.02 61.17
C LYS A 518 24.99 4.71 61.76
N LYS A 519 25.74 4.00 62.59
CA LYS A 519 25.37 2.71 63.17
C LYS A 519 25.24 2.82 64.66
N ALA A 520 24.20 2.23 65.23
CA ALA A 520 24.10 2.00 66.64
C ALA A 520 24.84 0.69 66.98
N VAL A 521 25.75 0.76 67.91
CA VAL A 521 26.59 -0.37 68.33
C VAL A 521 26.22 -0.73 69.75
N LEU A 522 25.90 -2.02 69.98
CA LEU A 522 25.71 -2.62 71.30
C LEU A 522 26.82 -3.62 71.52
N GLU A 523 27.43 -3.56 72.66
CA GLU A 523 28.58 -4.36 73.02
C GLU A 523 28.36 -5.09 74.36
N VAL A 524 28.54 -6.40 74.36
CA VAL A 524 28.52 -7.19 75.56
C VAL A 524 29.90 -7.82 75.81
N GLU A 525 30.54 -7.41 76.88
CA GLU A 525 31.88 -7.80 77.20
C GLU A 525 31.89 -8.56 78.58
N ASP A 526 32.49 -9.72 78.59
CA ASP A 526 32.72 -10.49 79.78
C ASP A 526 34.23 -10.76 80.03
N ASN A 527 34.62 -10.92 81.26
CA ASN A 527 35.98 -11.28 81.61
C ASN A 527 36.08 -12.79 81.93
N GLY A 528 35.28 -13.61 81.27
CA GLY A 528 35.19 -15.05 81.50
C GLY A 528 36.38 -15.84 80.96
N VAL A 529 36.17 -17.15 80.75
CA VAL A 529 37.20 -18.08 80.28
C VAL A 529 37.56 -17.89 78.79
N GLY A 530 36.78 -17.12 78.09
CA GLY A 530 36.96 -16.88 76.64
C GLY A 530 36.85 -18.15 75.77
N MET A 531 37.15 -18.00 74.49
CA MET A 531 37.12 -19.09 73.52
C MET A 531 38.43 -19.17 72.77
N ASP A 532 38.81 -20.38 72.37
CA ASP A 532 39.90 -20.59 71.40
C ASP A 532 39.43 -20.27 69.97
N GLU A 533 40.36 -20.16 69.00
CA GLU A 533 40.08 -19.80 67.60
C GLU A 533 39.16 -20.79 66.91
N GLU A 534 39.25 -22.11 67.29
CA GLU A 534 38.42 -23.15 66.71
C GLU A 534 36.95 -22.94 67.09
N THR A 535 36.68 -22.76 68.38
CA THR A 535 35.33 -22.50 68.94
C THR A 535 34.78 -21.16 68.38
N LEU A 536 35.62 -20.14 68.27
CA LEU A 536 35.20 -18.83 67.75
C LEU A 536 34.81 -18.89 66.29
N SER A 537 35.51 -19.71 65.47
CA SER A 537 35.20 -19.84 64.02
C SER A 537 33.85 -20.53 63.80
N HIS A 538 33.43 -21.39 64.67
CA HIS A 538 32.19 -22.16 64.52
C HIS A 538 31.00 -21.63 65.35
N ILE A 539 31.10 -20.43 65.94
CA ILE A 539 30.09 -19.87 66.84
C ILE A 539 28.74 -19.62 66.19
N PHE A 540 28.72 -19.41 64.90
CA PHE A 540 27.52 -19.22 64.11
C PHE A 540 27.11 -20.45 63.30
N GLU A 541 27.78 -21.57 63.40
CA GLU A 541 27.40 -22.81 62.73
C GLU A 541 26.27 -23.53 63.52
N LYS A 542 25.31 -24.05 62.77
CA LYS A 542 24.21 -24.84 63.37
C LYS A 542 24.69 -26.22 63.68
N HIS A 543 25.25 -26.42 64.87
CA HIS A 543 25.66 -27.78 65.35
C HIS A 543 24.47 -28.71 65.32
N LYS A 544 24.58 -29.81 64.56
CA LYS A 544 23.80 -31.02 64.76
C LYS A 544 24.23 -31.64 66.14
N VAL A 545 23.26 -31.75 67.03
CA VAL A 545 23.30 -32.66 68.23
C VAL A 545 23.80 -32.05 69.52
N ASN A 546 22.97 -31.83 70.41
CA ASN A 546 22.74 -32.45 71.75
C ASN A 546 21.75 -31.60 72.56
N TYR A 547 20.77 -32.21 73.11
CA TYR A 547 19.62 -31.62 73.81
C TYR A 547 19.94 -30.72 75.01
N HIS A 548 21.20 -30.38 75.25
CA HIS A 548 21.64 -29.58 76.38
C HIS A 548 22.63 -28.45 76.10
N SER A 549 22.87 -28.07 74.82
CA SER A 549 23.78 -26.95 74.47
C SER A 549 23.07 -25.75 73.90
N ASN A 550 23.21 -24.61 74.60
CA ASN A 550 22.59 -23.31 74.31
C ASN A 550 23.11 -22.57 73.04
N GLY A 551 23.81 -23.21 72.10
CA GLY A 551 24.34 -22.58 70.91
C GLY A 551 23.32 -22.10 69.86
N VAL A 552 22.06 -22.51 69.96
CA VAL A 552 20.97 -22.17 69.06
C VAL A 552 20.53 -20.69 69.19
N GLY A 553 20.74 -20.07 70.35
CA GLY A 553 20.30 -18.73 70.69
C GLY A 553 21.03 -17.66 69.86
N VAL A 554 22.36 -17.72 69.80
CA VAL A 554 23.20 -16.72 69.08
C VAL A 554 23.03 -16.82 67.57
N TYR A 555 22.99 -18.04 67.04
CA TYR A 555 22.72 -18.27 65.61
C TYR A 555 21.37 -17.67 65.20
N ASN A 556 20.33 -17.85 65.98
CA ASN A 556 19.01 -17.34 65.74
C ASN A 556 19.01 -15.76 65.76
N VAL A 557 19.70 -15.17 66.72
CA VAL A 557 19.84 -13.70 66.78
C VAL A 557 20.59 -13.16 65.58
N GLN A 558 21.70 -13.79 65.19
CA GLN A 558 22.46 -13.41 64.00
C GLN A 558 21.58 -13.47 62.72
N LYS A 559 20.86 -14.58 62.53
CA LYS A 559 19.97 -14.78 61.40
C LYS A 559 18.83 -13.75 61.38
N ARG A 560 18.21 -13.45 62.54
CA ARG A 560 17.16 -12.46 62.68
C ARG A 560 17.66 -11.05 62.36
N LEU A 561 18.83 -10.67 62.85
CA LEU A 561 19.45 -9.37 62.56
C LEU A 561 19.72 -9.20 61.07
N LYS A 562 20.28 -10.21 60.41
CA LYS A 562 20.53 -10.19 58.96
C LYS A 562 19.26 -10.17 58.11
N LEU A 563 18.24 -10.95 58.48
CA LEU A 563 16.93 -10.95 57.80
C LEU A 563 16.20 -9.61 57.91
N TYR A 564 16.35 -8.93 59.04
CA TYR A 564 15.61 -7.70 59.29
C TYR A 564 16.34 -6.44 58.77
N TYR A 565 17.68 -6.36 59.04
CA TYR A 565 18.46 -5.15 58.73
C TYR A 565 19.32 -5.28 57.48
N GLY A 566 19.54 -6.48 56.94
CA GLY A 566 20.42 -6.78 55.81
C GLY A 566 21.73 -7.45 56.21
N GLU A 567 22.43 -8.03 55.24
CA GLU A 567 23.65 -8.83 55.44
C GLU A 567 24.83 -8.06 56.05
N GLU A 568 24.83 -6.74 55.97
CA GLU A 568 25.88 -5.84 56.47
C GLU A 568 25.77 -5.57 58.00
N TYR A 569 24.68 -6.02 58.63
CA TYR A 569 24.42 -5.91 60.05
C TYR A 569 24.43 -7.29 60.74
N GLY A 570 24.65 -7.29 62.05
CA GLY A 570 24.72 -8.53 62.79
C GLY A 570 25.66 -8.50 64.00
N ILE A 571 26.15 -9.65 64.39
CA ILE A 571 26.99 -9.84 65.58
C ILE A 571 28.39 -10.25 65.17
N VAL A 572 29.39 -9.65 65.77
CA VAL A 572 30.81 -10.02 65.65
C VAL A 572 31.36 -10.36 67.02
N TYR A 573 31.95 -11.53 67.17
CA TYR A 573 32.60 -11.96 68.38
C TYR A 573 34.12 -11.77 68.34
N LYS A 574 34.71 -11.26 69.41
CA LYS A 574 36.13 -11.22 69.64
C LYS A 574 36.41 -11.89 70.98
N SER A 575 37.21 -12.95 71.05
CA SER A 575 37.50 -13.69 72.27
C SER A 575 38.93 -14.20 72.28
N ARG A 576 39.53 -14.28 73.47
CA ARG A 576 40.80 -14.99 73.74
C ARG A 576 40.66 -15.85 74.97
N LYS A 577 41.24 -17.01 74.91
CA LYS A 577 41.20 -17.95 76.01
C LYS A 577 41.79 -17.34 77.29
N ASN A 578 41.06 -17.41 78.43
CA ASN A 578 41.32 -16.82 79.73
C ASN A 578 41.35 -15.27 79.81
N GLU A 579 41.00 -14.55 78.73
CA GLU A 579 40.89 -13.07 78.69
C GLU A 579 39.45 -12.59 78.73
N GLY A 580 38.50 -13.45 78.28
CA GLY A 580 37.08 -13.10 78.16
C GLY A 580 36.57 -13.02 76.74
N THR A 581 35.31 -12.58 76.58
CA THR A 581 34.65 -12.46 75.27
C THR A 581 33.98 -11.10 75.11
N ARG A 582 34.07 -10.57 73.94
CA ARG A 582 33.40 -9.32 73.48
C ARG A 582 32.51 -9.62 72.26
N ALA A 583 31.21 -9.46 72.39
CA ALA A 583 30.23 -9.56 71.33
C ALA A 583 29.79 -8.14 70.95
N VAL A 584 29.95 -7.80 69.66
CA VAL A 584 29.60 -6.47 69.08
C VAL A 584 28.46 -6.64 68.13
N ILE A 585 27.33 -6.00 68.41
CA ILE A 585 26.11 -5.98 67.60
C ILE A 585 26.02 -4.63 66.89
N THR A 586 25.81 -4.67 65.60
CA THR A 586 25.64 -3.44 64.77
C THR A 586 24.26 -3.41 64.13
N ILE A 587 23.56 -2.27 64.25
CA ILE A 587 22.26 -2.01 63.63
C ILE A 587 22.24 -0.57 63.02
N PRO A 588 21.38 -0.27 62.06
CA PRO A 588 21.24 1.08 61.52
C PRO A 588 20.58 2.03 62.53
N MET A 589 20.92 3.32 62.47
CA MET A 589 20.29 4.37 63.28
C MET A 589 18.84 4.62 62.94
N GLU A 590 18.51 4.59 61.64
CA GLU A 590 17.15 4.67 61.18
C GLU A 590 16.72 3.28 60.67
N THR A 591 15.67 2.74 61.25
CA THR A 591 14.97 1.62 60.67
C THR A 591 14.17 2.13 59.49
N GLY A 592 14.86 2.40 58.38
CA GLY A 592 14.23 2.52 57.09
C GLY A 592 13.66 1.15 56.72
N GLY A 593 12.40 0.96 57.05
CA GLY A 593 11.68 -0.20 56.57
C GLY A 593 11.73 -0.23 55.06
N LYS A 594 12.60 -1.02 54.47
CA LYS A 594 12.32 -1.63 53.19
C LYS A 594 11.33 -2.76 53.47
N LEU A 595 10.07 -2.43 53.56
CA LEU A 595 8.95 -3.29 53.26
C LEU A 595 8.89 -3.58 51.78
#